data_535f9676841df1c39cac9c3395e35d87
#
_entry.id   535f9676841df1c39cac9c3395e35d87
#
_cell.length_a   1.000
_cell.length_b   1.000
_cell.length_c   1.000
_cell.angle_alpha   90.00
_cell.angle_beta   90.00
_cell.angle_gamma   90.00
#
_symmetry.space_group_name_H-M   'P 1'
#
loop_
_entity.id
_entity.type
_entity.pdbx_description
1 polymer ?
#
loop_
_entity_poly.entity_id
_entity_poly.type
_entity_poly.pdbx_seq_one_letter_code
_entity_poly.pdbx_strand_id
1 'polypeptide(L)'
;FREPQTAYRMLAIGTWRQFAAAMRRAGKPALAGKYDRYADEKTEALRRDPRWYEGLGLFAATDAANAGFAPAEREALLTQSFSDRLQRVSYSPFNQYFVLQALAALGAYDRALHTVDDCWGGQLRYGATTFFEVFRPSWNDCKKAANDAPVNNQCGYTSLTHPWSAGVTKWLSEEVLGIKPLLPGFVRFAVKPHLTGSLTRVAGGVPTPRGTVEASLDMTARRGSVCVPEGSEAEFCIPADGLRIGTIYLDGKPCAADHTDDGYYRISGIGAGRHAIRFDAEGEFRPLQTQEEIAYRIPAEKFSEDAATQGDWQDKYGSQGYVLFSYDTA
;
A
#
# COMPACT_ATOMS: atom_id res chain seq x y z
N PHE A 1 13.17 -8.89 22.39
CA PHE A 1 12.22 -9.14 21.28
C PHE A 1 10.82 -8.62 21.61
N ARG A 2 10.69 -7.31 21.86
CA ARG A 2 9.38 -6.68 22.13
C ARG A 2 8.53 -6.57 20.85
N GLU A 3 9.13 -6.30 19.71
CA GLU A 3 8.44 -6.00 18.46
C GLU A 3 7.62 -7.19 17.93
N PRO A 4 8.15 -8.42 17.82
CA PRO A 4 7.37 -9.54 17.32
C PRO A 4 6.13 -9.83 18.16
N GLN A 5 6.21 -9.69 19.48
CA GLN A 5 5.04 -9.91 20.36
C GLN A 5 3.98 -8.81 20.17
N THR A 6 4.42 -7.57 19.99
CA THR A 6 3.52 -6.45 19.75
C THR A 6 2.85 -6.57 18.40
N ALA A 7 3.60 -6.84 17.33
CA ALA A 7 3.07 -7.10 16.00
C ALA A 7 2.03 -8.25 16.03
N TYR A 8 2.34 -9.34 16.73
CA TYR A 8 1.43 -10.47 16.87
C TYR A 8 0.11 -10.11 17.57
N ARG A 9 0.17 -9.26 18.59
CA ARG A 9 -1.04 -8.74 19.26
C ARG A 9 -1.91 -7.90 18.34
N MET A 10 -1.28 -7.00 17.57
CA MET A 10 -1.98 -6.15 16.59
C MET A 10 -2.65 -7.00 15.51
N LEU A 11 -1.91 -7.96 14.96
CA LEU A 11 -2.42 -8.89 13.96
C LEU A 11 -3.62 -9.70 14.51
N ALA A 12 -3.54 -10.20 15.76
CA ALA A 12 -4.62 -10.92 16.40
C ALA A 12 -5.88 -10.07 16.54
N ILE A 13 -5.75 -8.81 16.97
CA ILE A 13 -6.87 -7.86 17.08
C ILE A 13 -7.53 -7.64 15.73
N GLY A 14 -6.74 -7.36 14.70
CA GLY A 14 -7.23 -7.18 13.34
C GLY A 14 -7.95 -8.42 12.80
N THR A 15 -7.37 -9.61 13.02
CA THR A 15 -7.96 -10.89 12.62
C THR A 15 -9.29 -11.15 13.30
N TRP A 16 -9.40 -10.92 14.61
CA TRP A 16 -10.66 -11.12 15.33
C TRP A 16 -11.76 -10.18 14.86
N ARG A 17 -11.45 -8.91 14.58
CA ARG A 17 -12.39 -7.94 14.00
C ARG A 17 -12.88 -8.37 12.63
N GLN A 18 -11.98 -8.80 11.75
CA GLN A 18 -12.35 -9.31 10.43
C GLN A 18 -13.20 -10.57 10.49
N PHE A 19 -12.84 -11.49 11.39
CA PHE A 19 -13.62 -12.71 11.63
C PHE A 19 -15.01 -12.39 12.17
N ALA A 20 -15.12 -11.48 13.14
CA ALA A 20 -16.40 -11.04 13.68
C ALA A 20 -17.28 -10.42 12.60
N ALA A 21 -16.72 -9.59 11.73
CA ALA A 21 -17.45 -9.01 10.60
C ALA A 21 -17.96 -10.10 9.63
N ALA A 22 -17.14 -11.11 9.34
CA ALA A 22 -17.54 -12.25 8.51
C ALA A 22 -18.67 -13.07 9.16
N MET A 23 -18.61 -13.28 10.47
CA MET A 23 -19.63 -14.01 11.24
C MET A 23 -20.97 -13.26 11.28
N ARG A 24 -20.96 -11.93 11.37
CA ARG A 24 -22.20 -11.14 11.25
C ARG A 24 -22.86 -11.34 9.90
N ARG A 25 -22.08 -11.27 8.83
CA ARG A 25 -22.60 -11.51 7.47
C ARG A 25 -23.11 -12.94 7.27
N ALA A 26 -22.52 -13.90 7.97
CA ALA A 26 -22.96 -15.30 7.95
C ALA A 26 -24.14 -15.59 8.88
N GLY A 27 -24.78 -14.56 9.48
CA GLY A 27 -25.93 -14.74 10.39
C GLY A 27 -25.58 -15.37 11.73
N LYS A 28 -24.31 -15.26 12.19
CA LYS A 28 -23.81 -15.81 13.47
C LYS A 28 -23.43 -14.71 14.47
N PRO A 29 -24.39 -13.89 14.93
CA PRO A 29 -24.11 -12.69 15.73
C PRO A 29 -23.47 -13.02 17.10
N ALA A 30 -23.84 -14.14 17.73
CA ALA A 30 -23.26 -14.54 19.02
C ALA A 30 -21.75 -14.82 18.89
N LEU A 31 -21.34 -15.49 17.80
CA LEU A 31 -19.93 -15.78 17.53
C LEU A 31 -19.18 -14.49 17.18
N ALA A 32 -19.77 -13.61 16.39
CA ALA A 32 -19.23 -12.31 16.10
C ALA A 32 -18.94 -11.51 17.39
N GLY A 33 -19.94 -11.40 18.29
CA GLY A 33 -19.81 -10.69 19.55
C GLY A 33 -18.75 -11.29 20.49
N LYS A 34 -18.48 -12.59 20.41
CA LYS A 34 -17.38 -13.22 21.15
C LYS A 34 -16.02 -12.68 20.69
N TYR A 35 -15.79 -12.63 19.37
CA TYR A 35 -14.51 -12.21 18.84
C TYR A 35 -14.32 -10.69 18.89
N ASP A 36 -15.41 -9.90 18.81
CA ASP A 36 -15.34 -8.47 19.11
C ASP A 36 -14.84 -8.21 20.51
N ARG A 37 -15.40 -8.91 21.53
CA ARG A 37 -14.93 -8.75 22.91
C ARG A 37 -13.46 -9.08 23.08
N TYR A 38 -12.96 -10.13 22.41
CA TYR A 38 -11.53 -10.45 22.45
C TYR A 38 -10.68 -9.32 21.86
N ALA A 39 -11.10 -8.74 20.76
CA ALA A 39 -10.43 -7.61 20.13
C ALA A 39 -10.46 -6.37 21.04
N ASP A 40 -11.62 -6.07 21.61
CA ASP A 40 -11.81 -4.89 22.47
C ASP A 40 -11.00 -5.00 23.77
N GLU A 41 -11.05 -6.14 24.47
CA GLU A 41 -10.28 -6.38 25.69
C GLU A 41 -8.78 -6.22 25.47
N LYS A 42 -8.25 -6.70 24.32
CA LYS A 42 -6.83 -6.55 23.99
C LYS A 42 -6.48 -5.12 23.57
N THR A 43 -7.38 -4.45 22.86
CA THR A 43 -7.23 -3.03 22.50
C THR A 43 -7.20 -2.15 23.73
N GLU A 44 -8.14 -2.35 24.66
CA GLU A 44 -8.17 -1.61 25.93
C GLU A 44 -6.92 -1.87 26.78
N ALA A 45 -6.49 -3.13 26.86
CA ALA A 45 -5.27 -3.48 27.58
C ALA A 45 -4.03 -2.80 27.02
N LEU A 46 -3.97 -2.65 25.68
CA LEU A 46 -2.87 -1.94 25.02
C LEU A 46 -2.92 -0.44 25.31
N ARG A 47 -4.09 0.18 25.19
CA ARG A 47 -4.32 1.62 25.39
C ARG A 47 -4.24 2.08 26.85
N ARG A 48 -4.05 1.17 27.82
CA ARG A 48 -3.71 1.56 29.20
C ARG A 48 -2.36 2.29 29.28
N ASP A 49 -1.44 2.01 28.36
CA ASP A 49 -0.26 2.83 28.14
C ASP A 49 -0.60 3.84 27.01
N PRO A 50 -0.74 5.14 27.29
CA PRO A 50 -1.05 6.16 26.27
C PRO A 50 0.05 6.30 25.23
N ARG A 51 1.24 5.74 25.49
CA ARG A 51 2.38 5.75 24.57
C ARG A 51 2.64 4.38 23.92
N TRP A 52 1.60 3.54 23.82
CA TRP A 52 1.72 2.19 23.31
C TRP A 52 2.32 2.11 21.89
N TYR A 53 2.20 3.19 21.12
CA TYR A 53 2.69 3.31 19.75
C TYR A 53 4.13 3.84 19.66
N GLU A 54 4.72 4.32 20.77
CA GLU A 54 6.10 4.82 20.76
C GLU A 54 7.11 3.68 20.57
N GLY A 55 8.04 3.87 19.65
CA GLY A 55 9.10 2.91 19.38
C GLY A 55 8.62 1.62 18.71
N LEU A 56 7.46 1.63 18.08
CA LEU A 56 7.04 0.52 17.21
C LEU A 56 7.95 0.46 15.99
N GLY A 57 8.46 -0.72 15.68
CA GLY A 57 9.10 -1.00 14.40
C GLY A 57 8.07 -1.08 13.26
N LEU A 58 8.58 -1.17 12.03
CA LEU A 58 7.77 -1.14 10.81
C LEU A 58 6.59 -2.13 10.83
N PHE A 59 6.84 -3.37 11.25
CA PHE A 59 5.81 -4.42 11.20
C PHE A 59 4.73 -4.23 12.26
N ALA A 60 5.10 -3.87 13.48
CA ALA A 60 4.13 -3.60 14.53
C ALA A 60 3.26 -2.38 14.21
N ALA A 61 3.85 -1.32 13.66
CA ALA A 61 3.11 -0.15 13.19
C ALA A 61 2.18 -0.48 12.01
N THR A 62 2.65 -1.31 11.10
CA THR A 62 1.86 -1.84 9.97
C THR A 62 0.62 -2.59 10.46
N ASP A 63 0.80 -3.53 11.37
CA ASP A 63 -0.30 -4.32 11.91
C ASP A 63 -1.24 -3.46 12.75
N ALA A 64 -0.75 -2.46 13.48
CA ALA A 64 -1.57 -1.51 14.21
C ALA A 64 -2.48 -0.70 13.26
N ALA A 65 -1.92 -0.14 12.19
CA ALA A 65 -2.68 0.59 11.18
C ALA A 65 -3.75 -0.31 10.52
N ASN A 66 -3.37 -1.53 10.12
CA ASN A 66 -4.27 -2.49 9.48
C ASN A 66 -5.35 -3.03 10.44
N ALA A 67 -5.07 -3.08 11.75
CA ALA A 67 -6.06 -3.45 12.77
C ALA A 67 -7.04 -2.32 13.12
N GLY A 68 -6.87 -1.13 12.56
CA GLY A 68 -7.75 0.01 12.76
C GLY A 68 -7.45 0.85 14.00
N PHE A 69 -6.22 0.82 14.50
CA PHE A 69 -5.76 1.75 15.56
C PHE A 69 -5.52 3.17 15.02
N ALA A 70 -5.36 3.28 13.71
CA ALA A 70 -4.97 4.51 13.02
C ALA A 70 -5.79 5.78 13.31
N PRO A 71 -7.12 5.78 13.50
CA PRO A 71 -7.88 7.03 13.59
C PRO A 71 -7.42 7.97 14.70
N ALA A 72 -7.05 7.44 15.86
CA ALA A 72 -6.64 8.23 17.02
C ALA A 72 -5.12 8.52 17.06
N GLU A 73 -4.31 7.64 16.49
CA GLU A 73 -2.85 7.65 16.60
C GLU A 73 -2.15 7.88 15.23
N ARG A 74 -2.93 8.25 14.22
CA ARG A 74 -2.46 8.37 12.83
C ARG A 74 -1.18 9.19 12.67
N GLU A 75 -1.16 10.39 13.21
CA GLU A 75 -0.02 11.30 13.06
C GLU A 75 1.25 10.72 13.69
N ALA A 76 1.11 10.11 14.86
CA ALA A 76 2.23 9.47 15.54
C ALA A 76 2.79 8.29 14.75
N LEU A 77 1.93 7.42 14.22
CA LEU A 77 2.37 6.29 13.38
C LEU A 77 3.04 6.77 12.10
N LEU A 78 2.48 7.79 11.43
CA LEU A 78 3.06 8.36 10.21
C LEU A 78 4.42 8.99 10.45
N THR A 79 4.59 9.67 11.58
CA THR A 79 5.82 10.40 11.90
C THR A 79 6.91 9.48 12.43
N GLN A 80 6.58 8.52 13.29
CA GLN A 80 7.58 7.68 13.95
C GLN A 80 7.98 6.46 13.12
N SER A 81 7.01 5.81 12.47
CA SER A 81 7.24 4.50 11.86
C SER A 81 7.28 4.53 10.34
N PHE A 82 6.71 5.55 9.72
CA PHE A 82 6.59 5.64 8.25
C PHE A 82 7.22 6.91 7.65
N SER A 83 7.93 7.72 8.43
CA SER A 83 8.56 8.97 7.96
C SER A 83 9.80 8.72 7.10
N ASP A 84 10.62 7.75 7.46
CA ASP A 84 11.82 7.42 6.72
C ASP A 84 11.47 6.53 5.52
N ARG A 85 11.74 7.05 4.32
CA ARG A 85 11.43 6.36 3.06
C ARG A 85 12.13 5.02 2.92
N LEU A 86 13.39 4.91 3.35
CA LEU A 86 14.15 3.66 3.25
C LEU A 86 13.69 2.63 4.28
N GLN A 87 13.36 3.09 5.49
CA GLN A 87 12.88 2.19 6.54
C GLN A 87 11.47 1.66 6.29
N ARG A 88 10.69 2.33 5.43
CA ARG A 88 9.39 1.81 4.97
C ARG A 88 9.52 0.62 4.03
N VAL A 89 10.67 0.41 3.41
CA VAL A 89 10.85 -0.69 2.46
C VAL A 89 11.24 -1.95 3.21
N SER A 90 10.32 -2.88 3.33
CA SER A 90 10.60 -4.23 3.81
C SER A 90 11.51 -4.97 2.84
N TYR A 91 12.43 -5.74 3.38
CA TYR A 91 13.27 -6.65 2.60
C TYR A 91 12.45 -7.70 1.81
N SER A 92 11.29 -8.09 2.33
CA SER A 92 10.38 -9.01 1.67
C SER A 92 9.22 -8.24 1.02
N PRO A 93 9.05 -8.29 -0.32
CA PRO A 93 7.91 -7.71 -1.01
C PRO A 93 6.56 -8.29 -0.56
N PHE A 94 6.53 -9.52 -0.01
CA PHE A 94 5.36 -10.06 0.67
C PHE A 94 4.92 -9.17 1.83
N ASN A 95 5.83 -8.85 2.74
CA ASN A 95 5.54 -7.97 3.87
C ASN A 95 5.26 -6.53 3.41
N GLN A 96 5.88 -6.11 2.31
CA GLN A 96 5.67 -4.78 1.73
C GLN A 96 4.22 -4.54 1.31
N TYR A 97 3.49 -5.56 0.89
CA TYR A 97 2.06 -5.45 0.62
C TYR A 97 1.26 -4.98 1.84
N PHE A 98 1.56 -5.50 3.04
CA PHE A 98 0.89 -5.07 4.26
C PHE A 98 1.26 -3.64 4.65
N VAL A 99 2.50 -3.21 4.37
CA VAL A 99 2.92 -1.81 4.54
C VAL A 99 2.12 -0.89 3.62
N LEU A 100 1.89 -1.28 2.35
CA LEU A 100 1.04 -0.54 1.43
C LEU A 100 -0.40 -0.41 1.95
N GLN A 101 -0.96 -1.50 2.48
CA GLN A 101 -2.30 -1.48 3.09
C GLN A 101 -2.35 -0.53 4.30
N ALA A 102 -1.34 -0.54 5.15
CA ALA A 102 -1.24 0.35 6.30
C ALA A 102 -1.16 1.82 5.88
N LEU A 103 -0.32 2.16 4.90
CA LEU A 103 -0.23 3.51 4.37
C LEU A 103 -1.55 3.98 3.75
N ALA A 104 -2.27 3.11 3.04
CA ALA A 104 -3.60 3.41 2.54
C ALA A 104 -4.62 3.64 3.68
N ALA A 105 -4.60 2.80 4.72
CA ALA A 105 -5.45 2.97 5.91
C ALA A 105 -5.17 4.29 6.65
N LEU A 106 -3.93 4.77 6.58
CA LEU A 106 -3.51 6.07 7.11
C LEU A 106 -3.77 7.24 6.14
N GLY A 107 -4.23 6.97 4.91
CA GLY A 107 -4.45 7.97 3.85
C GLY A 107 -3.15 8.55 3.26
N ALA A 108 -2.04 7.83 3.41
CA ALA A 108 -0.72 8.24 2.92
C ALA A 108 -0.39 7.58 1.56
N TYR A 109 -1.27 7.79 0.58
CA TYR A 109 -1.20 7.15 -0.74
C TYR A 109 0.03 7.54 -1.54
N ASP A 110 0.50 8.78 -1.41
CA ASP A 110 1.71 9.28 -2.04
C ASP A 110 2.96 8.54 -1.52
N ARG A 111 3.07 8.36 -0.20
CA ARG A 111 4.14 7.57 0.42
C ARG A 111 4.05 6.10 0.00
N ALA A 112 2.85 5.57 -0.13
CA ALA A 112 2.64 4.21 -0.62
C ALA A 112 3.14 4.06 -2.07
N LEU A 113 2.87 5.02 -2.96
CA LEU A 113 3.38 4.99 -4.34
C LEU A 113 4.90 5.13 -4.42
N HIS A 114 5.53 5.97 -3.57
CA HIS A 114 6.99 5.99 -3.45
C HIS A 114 7.54 4.61 -3.06
N THR A 115 6.87 3.94 -2.15
CA THR A 115 7.26 2.60 -1.69
C THR A 115 7.08 1.54 -2.80
N VAL A 116 6.04 1.67 -3.64
CA VAL A 116 5.86 0.84 -4.84
C VAL A 116 7.02 1.06 -5.82
N ASP A 117 7.40 2.32 -6.06
CA ASP A 117 8.52 2.64 -6.95
C ASP A 117 9.86 2.13 -6.39
N ASP A 118 10.09 2.27 -5.09
CA ASP A 118 11.32 1.79 -4.46
C ASP A 118 11.45 0.26 -4.52
N CYS A 119 10.39 -0.46 -4.18
CA CYS A 119 10.41 -1.92 -4.10
C CYS A 119 10.24 -2.57 -5.48
N TRP A 120 9.10 -2.40 -6.11
CA TRP A 120 8.79 -3.07 -7.38
C TRP A 120 9.34 -2.35 -8.59
N GLY A 121 9.28 -1.02 -8.62
CA GLY A 121 9.99 -0.21 -9.59
C GLY A 121 11.50 -0.45 -9.52
N GLY A 122 12.04 -0.62 -8.30
CA GLY A 122 13.42 -1.03 -8.07
C GLY A 122 13.75 -2.37 -8.70
N GLN A 123 12.90 -3.39 -8.55
CA GLN A 123 13.07 -4.68 -9.21
C GLN A 123 13.10 -4.55 -10.74
N LEU A 124 12.20 -3.74 -11.32
CA LEU A 124 12.19 -3.48 -12.77
C LEU A 124 13.50 -2.82 -13.22
N ARG A 125 13.98 -1.82 -12.50
CA ARG A 125 15.28 -1.17 -12.76
C ARG A 125 16.46 -2.14 -12.62
N TYR A 126 16.35 -3.11 -11.72
CA TYR A 126 17.32 -4.20 -11.58
C TYR A 126 17.30 -5.16 -12.77
N GLY A 127 16.24 -5.20 -13.56
CA GLY A 127 16.05 -6.07 -14.72
C GLY A 127 15.08 -7.23 -14.47
N ALA A 128 14.22 -7.13 -13.44
CA ALA A 128 13.22 -8.14 -13.17
C ALA A 128 12.19 -8.23 -14.30
N THR A 129 11.85 -9.47 -14.65
CA THR A 129 10.72 -9.81 -15.52
C THR A 129 9.61 -10.55 -14.75
N THR A 130 9.88 -10.86 -13.47
CA THR A 130 9.01 -11.56 -12.53
C THR A 130 9.15 -10.93 -11.15
N PHE A 131 8.31 -11.33 -10.20
CA PHE A 131 8.41 -10.86 -8.82
C PHE A 131 9.53 -11.60 -8.07
N PHE A 132 10.43 -10.84 -7.43
CA PHE A 132 11.47 -11.42 -6.60
C PHE A 132 10.95 -11.75 -5.20
N GLU A 133 11.52 -12.77 -4.56
CA GLU A 133 11.22 -13.15 -3.18
C GLU A 133 11.59 -12.06 -2.19
N VAL A 134 12.77 -11.50 -2.37
CA VAL A 134 13.33 -10.41 -1.57
C VAL A 134 13.96 -9.36 -2.49
N PHE A 135 13.99 -8.12 -2.03
CA PHE A 135 14.60 -7.03 -2.78
C PHE A 135 14.94 -5.84 -1.87
N ARG A 136 16.06 -5.20 -2.14
CA ARG A 136 16.43 -3.90 -1.55
C ARG A 136 16.75 -2.90 -2.65
N PRO A 137 16.29 -1.65 -2.54
CA PRO A 137 16.59 -0.59 -3.51
C PRO A 137 18.10 -0.40 -3.75
N SER A 138 18.91 -0.57 -2.70
CA SER A 138 20.38 -0.47 -2.74
C SER A 138 21.06 -1.52 -3.64
N TRP A 139 20.36 -2.59 -4.02
CA TRP A 139 20.92 -3.53 -5.00
C TRP A 139 21.17 -2.90 -6.36
N ASN A 140 20.38 -1.90 -6.74
CA ASN A 140 20.60 -1.14 -7.97
C ASN A 140 21.91 -0.34 -7.95
N ASP A 141 22.33 0.10 -6.76
CA ASP A 141 23.57 0.88 -6.61
C ASP A 141 24.81 -0.01 -6.67
N CYS A 142 24.67 -1.30 -6.30
CA CYS A 142 25.77 -2.27 -6.26
C CYS A 142 25.82 -3.19 -7.49
N LYS A 143 24.94 -3.02 -8.46
CA LYS A 143 24.86 -3.86 -9.65
C LYS A 143 26.07 -3.65 -10.55
N LYS A 144 26.92 -4.67 -10.69
CA LYS A 144 28.13 -4.62 -11.52
C LYS A 144 27.87 -5.04 -12.97
N ALA A 145 26.97 -5.99 -13.19
CA ALA A 145 26.64 -6.51 -14.52
C ALA A 145 25.12 -6.69 -14.68
N ALA A 146 24.65 -6.62 -15.91
CA ALA A 146 23.22 -6.67 -16.22
C ALA A 146 22.50 -7.96 -15.82
N ASN A 147 23.24 -9.02 -15.55
CA ASN A 147 22.72 -10.36 -15.25
C ASN A 147 23.07 -10.86 -13.85
N ASP A 148 23.65 -10.02 -13.00
CA ASP A 148 23.94 -10.45 -11.63
C ASP A 148 22.63 -10.70 -10.90
N ALA A 149 22.45 -11.93 -10.43
CA ALA A 149 21.30 -12.27 -9.61
C ALA A 149 21.44 -11.64 -8.22
N PRO A 150 20.36 -11.10 -7.65
CA PRO A 150 20.37 -10.62 -6.29
C PRO A 150 20.60 -11.79 -5.33
N VAL A 151 21.43 -11.54 -4.32
CA VAL A 151 21.79 -12.53 -3.30
C VAL A 151 21.06 -12.19 -2.03
N ASN A 152 20.33 -13.14 -1.45
CA ASN A 152 19.76 -12.93 -0.13
C ASN A 152 20.83 -13.20 0.97
N ASN A 153 20.68 -12.52 2.08
CA ASN A 153 21.65 -12.56 3.16
C ASN A 153 21.66 -13.87 3.94
N GLN A 154 20.67 -14.73 3.77
CA GLN A 154 20.52 -15.95 4.58
C GLN A 154 21.20 -17.16 3.96
N CYS A 155 21.13 -17.31 2.65
CA CYS A 155 21.63 -18.50 1.97
C CYS A 155 22.34 -18.22 0.65
N GLY A 156 22.57 -16.97 0.29
CA GLY A 156 23.18 -16.60 -0.99
C GLY A 156 22.28 -16.77 -2.21
N TYR A 157 21.00 -17.12 -2.02
CA TYR A 157 20.04 -17.33 -3.09
C TYR A 157 18.78 -16.48 -2.89
N THR A 158 18.21 -16.03 -3.99
CA THR A 158 16.93 -15.36 -4.02
C THR A 158 16.11 -15.97 -5.13
N SER A 159 14.88 -16.37 -4.83
CA SER A 159 13.96 -16.78 -5.89
C SER A 159 13.58 -15.55 -6.72
N LEU A 160 13.82 -15.62 -8.02
CA LEU A 160 13.48 -14.55 -8.97
C LEU A 160 12.06 -14.67 -9.50
N THR A 161 11.34 -15.74 -9.13
CA THR A 161 9.93 -15.96 -9.49
C THR A 161 9.17 -16.40 -8.23
N HIS A 162 8.70 -15.40 -7.47
CA HIS A 162 8.09 -15.65 -6.17
C HIS A 162 6.70 -15.02 -6.07
N PRO A 163 5.62 -15.80 -6.30
CA PRO A 163 4.25 -15.26 -6.45
C PRO A 163 3.74 -14.47 -5.25
N TRP A 164 4.18 -14.78 -4.04
CA TRP A 164 3.73 -14.06 -2.84
C TRP A 164 4.06 -12.55 -2.87
N SER A 165 5.00 -12.15 -3.73
CA SER A 165 5.38 -10.75 -3.91
C SER A 165 4.45 -9.97 -4.84
N ALA A 166 3.43 -10.63 -5.42
CA ALA A 166 2.49 -10.02 -6.37
C ALA A 166 1.38 -9.18 -5.71
N GLY A 167 1.37 -9.04 -4.39
CA GLY A 167 0.34 -8.27 -3.65
C GLY A 167 0.18 -6.83 -4.13
N VAL A 168 1.22 -6.24 -4.70
CA VAL A 168 1.17 -4.89 -5.29
C VAL A 168 0.11 -4.79 -6.39
N THR A 169 -0.11 -5.83 -7.18
CA THR A 169 -1.11 -5.84 -8.26
C THR A 169 -2.52 -5.65 -7.70
N LYS A 170 -2.83 -6.34 -6.60
CA LYS A 170 -4.09 -6.15 -5.88
C LYS A 170 -4.18 -4.72 -5.33
N TRP A 171 -3.13 -4.23 -4.69
CA TRP A 171 -3.11 -2.89 -4.10
C TRP A 171 -3.31 -1.80 -5.15
N LEU A 172 -2.64 -1.88 -6.30
CA LEU A 172 -2.83 -0.93 -7.41
C LEU A 172 -4.27 -0.94 -7.94
N SER A 173 -4.88 -2.12 -8.04
CA SER A 173 -6.28 -2.25 -8.48
C SER A 173 -7.26 -1.68 -7.47
N GLU A 174 -7.05 -1.91 -6.18
CA GLU A 174 -7.98 -1.49 -5.13
C GLU A 174 -7.77 -0.04 -4.69
N GLU A 175 -6.53 0.45 -4.68
CA GLU A 175 -6.23 1.78 -4.16
C GLU A 175 -6.00 2.80 -5.28
N VAL A 176 -5.15 2.50 -6.25
CA VAL A 176 -4.83 3.49 -7.31
C VAL A 176 -5.95 3.56 -8.34
N LEU A 177 -6.38 2.43 -8.89
CA LEU A 177 -7.55 2.37 -9.78
C LEU A 177 -8.87 2.52 -9.01
N GLY A 178 -8.87 2.12 -7.73
CA GLY A 178 -9.97 2.34 -6.80
C GLY A 178 -11.12 1.34 -6.89
N ILE A 179 -10.97 0.20 -7.57
CA ILE A 179 -12.03 -0.80 -7.70
C ILE A 179 -12.05 -1.69 -6.45
N LYS A 180 -13.01 -1.45 -5.55
CA LYS A 180 -13.18 -2.20 -4.29
C LYS A 180 -14.60 -2.72 -4.09
N PRO A 181 -14.78 -3.99 -3.66
CA PRO A 181 -16.10 -4.48 -3.30
C PRO A 181 -16.62 -3.80 -2.03
N LEU A 182 -17.82 -3.27 -2.08
CA LEU A 182 -18.58 -2.81 -0.91
C LEU A 182 -19.42 -3.94 -0.32
N LEU A 183 -19.89 -4.84 -1.17
CA LEU A 183 -20.58 -6.07 -0.77
C LEU A 183 -19.88 -7.30 -1.37
N PRO A 184 -19.97 -8.47 -0.70
CA PRO A 184 -19.39 -9.71 -1.20
C PRO A 184 -19.82 -10.02 -2.64
N GLY A 185 -18.89 -10.58 -3.42
CA GLY A 185 -19.15 -10.98 -4.80
C GLY A 185 -19.37 -9.80 -5.75
N PHE A 186 -18.94 -8.58 -5.39
CA PHE A 186 -19.11 -7.37 -6.20
C PHE A 186 -20.57 -7.04 -6.55
N VAL A 187 -21.54 -7.43 -5.68
CA VAL A 187 -22.93 -6.99 -5.81
C VAL A 187 -23.01 -5.47 -5.79
N ARG A 188 -22.24 -4.85 -4.90
CA ARG A 188 -21.94 -3.40 -4.93
C ARG A 188 -20.44 -3.22 -4.81
N PHE A 189 -19.92 -2.24 -5.56
CA PHE A 189 -18.52 -1.87 -5.52
C PHE A 189 -18.33 -0.37 -5.71
N ALA A 190 -17.19 0.13 -5.27
CA ALA A 190 -16.76 1.51 -5.51
C ALA A 190 -15.67 1.54 -6.60
N VAL A 191 -15.66 2.59 -7.38
CA VAL A 191 -14.53 3.08 -8.16
C VAL A 191 -14.10 4.39 -7.51
N LYS A 192 -13.08 4.33 -6.66
CA LYS A 192 -12.57 5.49 -5.90
C LYS A 192 -11.05 5.60 -6.05
N PRO A 193 -10.58 6.18 -7.16
CA PRO A 193 -9.15 6.30 -7.44
C PRO A 193 -8.46 7.25 -6.45
N HIS A 194 -7.26 6.86 -5.99
CA HIS A 194 -6.39 7.73 -5.22
C HIS A 194 -5.21 8.16 -6.11
N LEU A 195 -5.37 9.33 -6.72
CA LEU A 195 -4.37 9.93 -7.60
C LEU A 195 -3.42 10.78 -6.77
N THR A 196 -2.14 10.48 -6.81
CA THR A 196 -1.09 11.20 -6.05
C THR A 196 0.15 11.40 -6.91
N GLY A 197 1.03 12.30 -6.49
CA GLY A 197 2.25 12.59 -7.23
C GLY A 197 1.96 13.17 -8.62
N SER A 198 2.48 12.53 -9.65
CA SER A 198 2.26 12.94 -11.05
C SER A 198 1.08 12.23 -11.73
N LEU A 199 0.33 11.40 -11.00
CA LEU A 199 -0.79 10.66 -11.56
C LEU A 199 -2.01 11.55 -11.76
N THR A 200 -2.37 11.82 -13.00
CA THR A 200 -3.59 12.54 -13.37
C THR A 200 -4.61 11.64 -14.06
N ARG A 201 -4.21 10.40 -14.37
CA ARG A 201 -5.03 9.44 -15.10
C ARG A 201 -4.80 8.02 -14.61
N VAL A 202 -5.89 7.26 -14.53
CA VAL A 202 -5.87 5.80 -14.31
C VAL A 202 -6.84 5.12 -15.25
N ALA A 203 -6.53 3.88 -15.64
CA ALA A 203 -7.44 3.02 -16.37
C ALA A 203 -7.05 1.55 -16.15
N GLY A 204 -8.04 0.69 -16.06
CA GLY A 204 -7.79 -0.75 -15.90
C GLY A 204 -9.06 -1.55 -15.70
N GLY A 205 -8.89 -2.86 -15.51
CA GLY A 205 -10.00 -3.78 -15.30
C GLY A 205 -9.67 -4.81 -14.22
N VAL A 206 -10.70 -5.23 -13.48
CA VAL A 206 -10.63 -6.24 -12.44
C VAL A 206 -11.63 -7.35 -12.74
N PRO A 207 -11.18 -8.59 -12.90
CA PRO A 207 -12.09 -9.72 -13.05
C PRO A 207 -12.82 -9.96 -11.72
N THR A 208 -14.13 -10.15 -11.80
CA THR A 208 -14.98 -10.44 -10.65
C THR A 208 -15.86 -11.66 -10.91
N PRO A 209 -16.50 -12.24 -9.89
CA PRO A 209 -17.45 -13.34 -10.10
C PRO A 209 -18.64 -12.99 -10.98
N ARG A 210 -18.89 -11.72 -11.26
CA ARG A 210 -20.01 -11.22 -12.07
C ARG A 210 -19.60 -10.76 -13.47
N GLY A 211 -18.31 -10.80 -13.77
CA GLY A 211 -17.71 -10.29 -15.00
C GLY A 211 -16.61 -9.27 -14.70
N THR A 212 -15.98 -8.77 -15.72
CA THR A 212 -14.90 -7.78 -15.56
C THR A 212 -15.48 -6.39 -15.30
N VAL A 213 -15.07 -5.77 -14.22
CA VAL A 213 -15.27 -4.34 -13.97
C VAL A 213 -14.14 -3.60 -14.67
N GLU A 214 -14.46 -2.70 -15.58
CA GLU A 214 -13.49 -1.78 -16.19
C GLU A 214 -13.76 -0.36 -15.69
N ALA A 215 -12.71 0.39 -15.38
CA ALA A 215 -12.85 1.79 -15.00
C ALA A 215 -11.72 2.64 -15.55
N SER A 216 -12.02 3.92 -15.77
CA SER A 216 -11.02 4.93 -16.09
C SER A 216 -11.41 6.27 -15.49
N LEU A 217 -10.39 7.08 -15.16
CA LEU A 217 -10.55 8.48 -14.78
C LEU A 217 -9.38 9.27 -15.34
N ASP A 218 -9.65 10.38 -16.00
CA ASP A 218 -8.68 11.33 -16.53
C ASP A 218 -9.08 12.73 -16.05
N MET A 219 -8.35 13.23 -15.06
CA MET A 219 -8.60 14.52 -14.42
C MET A 219 -8.29 15.70 -15.34
N THR A 220 -7.32 15.54 -16.23
CA THR A 220 -6.97 16.57 -17.22
C THR A 220 -8.05 16.71 -18.29
N ALA A 221 -8.54 15.57 -18.78
CA ALA A 221 -9.63 15.54 -19.76
C ALA A 221 -11.02 15.67 -19.12
N ARG A 222 -11.11 15.67 -17.76
CA ARG A 222 -12.36 15.80 -16.98
C ARG A 222 -13.41 14.76 -17.37
N ARG A 223 -12.96 13.53 -17.53
CA ARG A 223 -13.80 12.40 -17.95
C ARG A 223 -13.39 11.10 -17.28
N GLY A 224 -14.36 10.24 -17.16
CA GLY A 224 -14.19 8.88 -16.67
C GLY A 224 -15.11 7.91 -17.38
N SER A 225 -14.97 6.65 -17.07
CA SER A 225 -15.88 5.60 -17.50
C SER A 225 -15.91 4.46 -16.50
N VAL A 226 -17.02 3.73 -16.48
CA VAL A 226 -17.12 2.48 -15.75
C VAL A 226 -17.95 1.47 -16.54
N CYS A 227 -17.50 0.21 -16.55
CA CYS A 227 -18.29 -0.92 -17.03
C CYS A 227 -18.74 -1.72 -15.81
N VAL A 228 -20.04 -1.75 -15.57
CA VAL A 228 -20.68 -2.42 -14.45
C VAL A 228 -21.26 -3.75 -14.94
N PRO A 229 -20.81 -4.90 -14.42
CA PRO A 229 -21.36 -6.20 -14.78
C PRO A 229 -22.84 -6.37 -14.39
N GLU A 230 -23.55 -7.27 -15.08
CA GLU A 230 -24.91 -7.64 -14.74
C GLU A 230 -25.06 -8.10 -13.29
N GLY A 231 -26.10 -7.62 -12.62
CA GLY A 231 -26.37 -7.90 -11.20
C GLY A 231 -25.42 -7.20 -10.23
N SER A 232 -24.68 -6.20 -10.70
CA SER A 232 -23.85 -5.31 -9.89
C SER A 232 -24.36 -3.89 -9.90
N GLU A 233 -23.99 -3.11 -8.89
CA GLU A 233 -24.18 -1.68 -8.79
C GLU A 233 -22.86 -0.99 -8.41
N ALA A 234 -22.54 0.12 -9.03
CA ALA A 234 -21.32 0.86 -8.75
C ALA A 234 -21.58 2.22 -8.08
N GLU A 235 -20.60 2.62 -7.29
CA GLU A 235 -20.38 4.02 -6.91
C GLU A 235 -19.13 4.51 -7.63
N PHE A 236 -19.16 5.72 -8.19
CA PHE A 236 -18.00 6.32 -8.85
C PHE A 236 -17.61 7.61 -8.16
N CYS A 237 -16.35 7.73 -7.72
CA CYS A 237 -15.84 8.85 -6.97
C CYS A 237 -14.82 9.65 -7.78
N ILE A 238 -14.98 10.95 -7.84
CA ILE A 238 -14.10 11.89 -8.53
C ILE A 238 -13.37 12.70 -7.46
N PRO A 239 -12.02 12.65 -7.36
CA PRO A 239 -11.28 13.45 -6.38
C PRO A 239 -11.37 14.93 -6.73
N ALA A 240 -11.49 15.78 -5.71
CA ALA A 240 -11.54 17.23 -5.90
C ALA A 240 -10.13 17.84 -6.04
N ASP A 241 -9.22 17.55 -5.15
CA ASP A 241 -7.80 17.92 -5.11
C ASP A 241 -7.43 19.22 -5.86
N GLY A 242 -7.90 20.37 -5.37
CA GLY A 242 -7.67 21.69 -5.95
C GLY A 242 -8.71 22.11 -7.02
N LEU A 243 -9.65 21.24 -7.37
CA LEU A 243 -10.74 21.55 -8.29
C LEU A 243 -12.02 21.91 -7.53
N ARG A 244 -12.74 22.90 -8.05
CA ARG A 244 -14.16 23.12 -7.74
C ARG A 244 -14.98 22.44 -8.84
N ILE A 245 -15.50 21.24 -8.56
CA ILE A 245 -16.31 20.47 -9.50
C ILE A 245 -17.72 21.09 -9.54
N GLY A 246 -18.19 21.36 -10.74
CA GLY A 246 -19.51 21.89 -11.03
C GLY A 246 -20.50 20.78 -11.40
N THR A 247 -21.07 20.84 -12.59
CA THR A 247 -22.00 19.82 -13.05
C THR A 247 -21.30 18.53 -13.44
N ILE A 248 -21.82 17.42 -12.93
CA ILE A 248 -21.38 16.09 -13.30
C ILE A 248 -22.43 15.46 -14.21
N TYR A 249 -21.97 14.76 -15.24
CA TYR A 249 -22.82 14.11 -16.22
C TYR A 249 -22.54 12.62 -16.25
N LEU A 250 -23.59 11.83 -16.19
CA LEU A 250 -23.59 10.39 -16.43
C LEU A 250 -24.33 10.13 -17.75
N ASP A 251 -23.65 9.53 -18.72
CA ASP A 251 -24.18 9.25 -20.07
C ASP A 251 -24.79 10.50 -20.75
N GLY A 252 -24.07 11.63 -20.58
CA GLY A 252 -24.45 12.91 -21.16
C GLY A 252 -25.59 13.68 -20.44
N LYS A 253 -26.15 13.11 -19.38
CA LYS A 253 -27.23 13.75 -18.58
C LYS A 253 -26.66 14.24 -17.24
N PRO A 254 -27.03 15.46 -16.79
CA PRO A 254 -26.68 15.89 -15.44
C PRO A 254 -27.15 14.89 -14.40
N CYS A 255 -26.30 14.57 -13.44
CA CYS A 255 -26.62 13.67 -12.33
C CYS A 255 -26.25 14.29 -10.99
N ALA A 256 -26.90 13.82 -9.94
CA ALA A 256 -26.58 14.20 -8.58
C ALA A 256 -25.27 13.47 -8.13
N ALA A 257 -24.47 14.15 -7.34
CA ALA A 257 -23.32 13.58 -6.68
C ALA A 257 -23.19 14.17 -5.28
N ASP A 258 -22.83 13.33 -4.33
CA ASP A 258 -22.58 13.76 -2.95
C ASP A 258 -21.13 14.20 -2.80
N HIS A 259 -20.90 15.36 -2.18
CA HIS A 259 -19.55 15.72 -1.74
C HIS A 259 -19.27 15.04 -0.41
N THR A 260 -18.21 14.20 -0.38
CA THR A 260 -17.85 13.43 0.80
C THR A 260 -16.80 14.16 1.65
N ASP A 261 -16.77 13.88 2.95
CA ASP A 261 -15.86 14.54 3.91
C ASP A 261 -14.37 14.35 3.57
N ASP A 262 -14.04 13.30 2.82
CA ASP A 262 -12.68 13.00 2.37
C ASP A 262 -12.36 13.59 0.97
N GLY A 263 -13.16 14.56 0.49
CA GLY A 263 -12.84 15.38 -0.68
C GLY A 263 -13.17 14.77 -2.02
N TYR A 264 -14.15 13.86 -2.09
CA TYR A 264 -14.62 13.28 -3.35
C TYR A 264 -16.04 13.73 -3.69
N TYR A 265 -16.36 13.73 -4.99
CA TYR A 265 -17.72 13.77 -5.49
C TYR A 265 -18.16 12.38 -5.90
N ARG A 266 -19.14 11.80 -5.21
CA ARG A 266 -19.61 10.44 -5.36
C ARG A 266 -20.93 10.37 -6.12
N ILE A 267 -20.92 9.66 -7.23
CA ILE A 267 -22.12 9.25 -7.98
C ILE A 267 -22.49 7.86 -7.48
N SER A 268 -23.70 7.66 -7.01
CA SER A 268 -24.20 6.38 -6.49
C SER A 268 -25.25 5.77 -7.41
N GLY A 269 -25.51 4.46 -7.28
CA GLY A 269 -26.60 3.78 -7.97
C GLY A 269 -26.35 3.58 -9.48
N ILE A 270 -25.09 3.46 -9.91
CA ILE A 270 -24.79 3.19 -11.32
C ILE A 270 -25.07 1.71 -11.59
N GLY A 271 -26.11 1.43 -12.40
CA GLY A 271 -26.54 0.07 -12.74
C GLY A 271 -25.62 -0.62 -13.73
N ALA A 272 -26.02 -1.85 -14.15
CA ALA A 272 -25.28 -2.61 -15.14
C ALA A 272 -25.17 -1.90 -16.49
N GLY A 273 -24.04 -1.99 -17.15
CA GLY A 273 -23.75 -1.40 -18.45
C GLY A 273 -22.44 -0.67 -18.55
N ARG A 274 -22.19 -0.06 -19.69
CA ARG A 274 -21.06 0.86 -19.90
C ARG A 274 -21.54 2.30 -19.75
N HIS A 275 -20.90 3.02 -18.85
CA HIS A 275 -21.26 4.38 -18.51
C HIS A 275 -20.11 5.34 -18.78
N ALA A 276 -20.42 6.49 -19.35
CA ALA A 276 -19.49 7.60 -19.56
C ALA A 276 -19.74 8.69 -18.52
N ILE A 277 -18.68 9.17 -17.92
CA ILE A 277 -18.70 10.24 -16.91
C ILE A 277 -17.97 11.45 -17.49
N ARG A 278 -18.56 12.62 -17.36
CA ARG A 278 -17.91 13.91 -17.65
C ARG A 278 -18.24 14.87 -16.50
N PHE A 279 -17.38 15.80 -16.25
CA PHE A 279 -17.63 16.83 -15.25
C PHE A 279 -17.04 18.17 -15.67
N ASP A 280 -17.73 19.23 -15.30
CA ASP A 280 -17.25 20.60 -15.41
C ASP A 280 -16.48 20.94 -14.14
N ALA A 281 -15.36 21.63 -14.26
CA ALA A 281 -14.58 22.03 -13.09
C ALA A 281 -13.84 23.33 -13.32
N GLU A 282 -13.62 24.09 -12.26
CA GLU A 282 -12.75 25.24 -12.22
C GLU A 282 -11.53 24.93 -11.36
N GLY A 283 -10.40 25.55 -11.69
CA GLY A 283 -9.14 25.31 -11.00
C GLY A 283 -8.25 24.30 -11.72
N GLU A 284 -7.21 23.88 -11.04
CA GLU A 284 -6.24 22.91 -11.51
C GLU A 284 -6.22 21.71 -10.56
N PHE A 285 -6.22 20.52 -11.13
CA PHE A 285 -6.07 19.30 -10.33
C PHE A 285 -4.67 19.23 -9.73
N ARG A 286 -4.59 19.17 -8.41
CA ARG A 286 -3.34 19.17 -7.65
C ARG A 286 -3.35 18.01 -6.67
N PRO A 287 -2.99 16.82 -7.14
CA PRO A 287 -2.92 15.66 -6.28
C PRO A 287 -1.86 15.85 -5.18
N LEU A 288 -2.11 15.25 -4.02
CA LEU A 288 -1.16 15.27 -2.92
C LEU A 288 0.19 14.71 -3.39
N GLN A 289 1.25 15.47 -3.14
CA GLN A 289 2.61 15.06 -3.42
C GLN A 289 3.51 15.45 -2.26
N THR A 290 3.93 14.45 -1.50
CA THR A 290 4.98 14.63 -0.50
C THR A 290 6.34 14.55 -1.18
N GLN A 291 7.15 15.59 -1.02
CA GLN A 291 8.55 15.53 -1.43
C GLN A 291 9.33 14.73 -0.41
N GLU A 292 9.77 13.56 -0.81
CA GLU A 292 10.61 12.70 0.01
C GLU A 292 11.92 12.43 -0.72
N GLU A 293 12.98 12.98 -0.20
CA GLU A 293 14.33 12.66 -0.67
C GLU A 293 14.78 11.33 -0.05
N ILE A 294 15.47 10.51 -0.83
CA ILE A 294 16.21 9.39 -0.28
C ILE A 294 17.44 9.99 0.39
N ALA A 295 17.40 10.09 1.71
CA ALA A 295 18.46 10.70 2.50
C ALA A 295 19.80 9.93 2.46
N TYR A 296 19.82 8.76 1.79
CA TYR A 296 20.99 7.91 1.76
C TYR A 296 21.32 7.46 0.33
N ARG A 297 22.28 8.12 -0.27
CA ARG A 297 23.13 7.54 -1.31
C ARG A 297 24.50 7.32 -0.68
N ILE A 298 24.96 6.08 -0.58
CA ILE A 298 26.39 5.84 -0.40
C ILE A 298 27.02 6.28 -1.73
N PRO A 299 27.83 7.35 -1.75
CA PRO A 299 28.50 7.75 -2.95
C PRO A 299 29.32 6.57 -3.48
N ALA A 300 29.19 6.27 -4.78
CA ALA A 300 29.93 5.16 -5.42
C ALA A 300 31.46 5.25 -5.17
N GLU A 301 31.97 6.46 -5.01
CA GLU A 301 33.34 6.78 -4.64
C GLU A 301 33.80 6.29 -3.26
N LYS A 302 32.86 5.87 -2.39
CA LYS A 302 33.19 5.25 -1.09
C LYS A 302 33.34 3.74 -1.15
N PHE A 303 33.09 3.11 -2.28
CA PHE A 303 33.33 1.68 -2.47
C PHE A 303 34.66 1.50 -3.18
N SER A 304 35.58 0.80 -2.53
CA SER A 304 36.77 0.29 -3.17
C SER A 304 36.65 -1.22 -3.33
N GLU A 305 36.99 -1.74 -4.49
CA GLU A 305 37.08 -3.17 -4.72
C GLU A 305 38.42 -3.67 -4.20
N ASP A 306 38.40 -4.59 -3.23
CA ASP A 306 39.58 -5.31 -2.80
C ASP A 306 39.58 -6.74 -3.37
N ALA A 307 40.14 -6.89 -4.55
CA ALA A 307 40.31 -8.18 -5.19
C ALA A 307 41.50 -9.00 -4.62
N ALA A 308 42.35 -8.38 -3.77
CA ALA A 308 43.54 -9.01 -3.26
C ALA A 308 43.28 -9.78 -1.96
N THR A 309 42.29 -9.39 -1.17
CA THR A 309 42.06 -10.01 0.15
C THR A 309 41.38 -11.37 0.04
N GLN A 310 40.56 -11.63 -0.97
CA GLN A 310 39.98 -12.94 -1.34
C GLN A 310 39.54 -13.84 -0.16
N GLY A 311 38.84 -13.27 0.82
CA GLY A 311 38.36 -14.03 1.98
C GLY A 311 39.24 -13.96 3.22
N ASP A 312 40.48 -13.52 3.15
CA ASP A 312 41.35 -13.27 4.30
C ASP A 312 41.26 -11.80 4.73
N TRP A 313 40.11 -11.43 5.25
CA TRP A 313 39.78 -10.06 5.64
C TRP A 313 39.95 -9.79 7.14
N GLN A 314 40.24 -10.82 7.93
CA GLN A 314 40.58 -10.69 9.36
C GLN A 314 41.82 -9.82 9.52
N ASP A 315 41.84 -8.96 10.51
CA ASP A 315 42.92 -7.99 10.79
C ASP A 315 43.12 -6.89 9.72
N LYS A 316 42.50 -7.01 8.55
CA LYS A 316 42.62 -6.04 7.46
C LYS A 316 41.47 -5.03 7.44
N TYR A 317 40.30 -5.52 7.78
CA TYR A 317 39.06 -4.72 7.88
C TYR A 317 38.40 -4.93 9.24
N GLY A 318 37.60 -3.98 9.66
CA GLY A 318 36.76 -4.10 10.85
C GLY A 318 37.34 -3.54 12.13
N SER A 319 38.51 -2.90 12.11
CA SER A 319 39.13 -2.27 13.29
C SER A 319 38.29 -1.13 13.90
N GLN A 320 37.36 -0.56 13.13
CA GLN A 320 36.42 0.47 13.57
C GLN A 320 34.99 -0.08 13.74
N GLY A 321 34.81 -1.38 13.73
CA GLY A 321 33.53 -2.07 13.65
C GLY A 321 33.22 -2.53 12.21
N TYR A 322 32.36 -3.52 12.10
CA TYR A 322 31.91 -4.05 10.81
C TYR A 322 30.41 -4.38 10.85
N VAL A 323 29.78 -4.28 9.72
CA VAL A 323 28.44 -4.82 9.51
C VAL A 323 28.56 -5.94 8.49
N LEU A 324 28.39 -7.16 8.93
CA LEU A 324 28.25 -8.29 8.02
C LEU A 324 26.79 -8.33 7.56
N PHE A 325 26.57 -8.15 6.27
CA PHE A 325 25.23 -8.17 5.66
C PHE A 325 24.56 -9.56 5.70
N SER A 326 25.05 -10.50 6.49
CA SER A 326 24.47 -11.84 6.66
C SER A 326 24.30 -12.27 8.11
N TYR A 327 24.89 -11.56 9.06
CA TYR A 327 24.82 -11.92 10.46
C TYR A 327 24.70 -10.65 11.31
N ASP A 328 23.54 -10.47 11.90
CA ASP A 328 23.38 -9.57 13.03
C ASP A 328 23.76 -10.36 14.28
N THR A 329 24.93 -10.10 14.83
CA THR A 329 25.44 -10.73 16.05
C THR A 329 25.38 -9.77 17.23
N ALA A 330 24.45 -8.83 17.25
CA ALA A 330 24.22 -7.97 18.40
C ALA A 330 22.92 -8.32 19.13
#